data_a59f625c7a8ed00dae647c903677b15b
#
_entry.id   a59f625c7a8ed00dae647c903677b15b
#
_cell.length_a   1.000
_cell.length_b   1.000
_cell.length_c   1.000
_cell.angle_alpha   90.00
_cell.angle_beta   90.00
_cell.angle_gamma   90.00
#
_symmetry.space_group_name_H-M   'P 1'
#
loop_
_entity.id
_entity.type
_entity.pdbx_description
1 polymer ?
#
loop_
_entity_poly.entity_id
_entity_poly.type
_entity_poly.pdbx_seq_one_letter_code
_entity_poly.pdbx_strand_id
1 'polypeptide(L)'
;MAHPQAPPLTVVHPGQGRAGELGSIGVVFKLWGHDTGGALSIVEHPFAVGALVEPHTHTREDEYSIVTQGEIGFRSGDREVVLGAGGYITKPRGELHAMWNAGTVPARMIEIIRPAGFEGLFREVADLVEAGPPPALDTLVTLAASYGVEFGDAPWLPDIIARYQLDSPML
;
A
#
# COMPACT_ATOMS: atom_id res chain seq x y z
N MET A 1 15.02 -25.42 -25.13
CA MET A 1 15.04 -24.43 -24.03
C MET A 1 14.11 -24.97 -22.96
N ALA A 2 14.58 -25.17 -21.71
CA ALA A 2 13.72 -25.60 -20.62
C ALA A 2 12.74 -24.46 -20.31
N HIS A 3 11.44 -24.74 -20.32
CA HIS A 3 10.45 -23.80 -19.81
C HIS A 3 10.76 -23.54 -18.32
N PRO A 4 10.75 -22.29 -17.85
CA PRO A 4 10.87 -22.03 -16.43
C PRO A 4 9.78 -22.83 -15.71
N GLN A 5 10.19 -23.57 -14.68
CA GLN A 5 9.27 -24.39 -13.90
C GLN A 5 8.24 -23.45 -13.25
N ALA A 6 6.96 -23.73 -13.45
CA ALA A 6 5.89 -22.97 -12.80
C ALA A 6 6.08 -23.00 -11.27
N PRO A 7 5.79 -21.90 -10.57
CA PRO A 7 5.85 -21.90 -9.10
C PRO A 7 4.85 -22.93 -8.54
N PRO A 8 5.15 -23.51 -7.35
CA PRO A 8 4.24 -24.47 -6.73
C PRO A 8 2.91 -23.81 -6.34
N LEU A 9 1.87 -24.63 -6.20
CA LEU A 9 0.60 -24.16 -5.66
C LEU A 9 0.79 -23.63 -4.23
N THR A 10 0.52 -22.35 -4.04
CA THR A 10 0.52 -21.71 -2.71
C THR A 10 -0.92 -21.49 -2.25
N VAL A 11 -1.23 -21.82 -1.01
CA VAL A 11 -2.54 -21.63 -0.39
C VAL A 11 -2.38 -20.81 0.89
N VAL A 12 -3.12 -19.70 0.97
CA VAL A 12 -3.22 -18.86 2.17
C VAL A 12 -4.68 -18.84 2.60
N HIS A 13 -4.98 -19.46 3.75
CA HIS A 13 -6.36 -19.54 4.25
C HIS A 13 -6.83 -18.19 4.83
N PRO A 14 -8.15 -17.98 4.98
CA PRO A 14 -8.69 -16.79 5.64
C PRO A 14 -8.01 -16.54 7.00
N GLY A 15 -7.62 -15.27 7.24
CA GLY A 15 -6.92 -14.86 8.46
C GLY A 15 -5.43 -15.22 8.53
N GLN A 16 -4.90 -15.99 7.60
CA GLN A 16 -3.47 -16.29 7.51
C GLN A 16 -2.69 -15.21 6.76
N GLY A 17 -1.39 -15.24 6.93
CA GLY A 17 -0.39 -14.33 6.35
C GLY A 17 0.43 -13.65 7.43
N ARG A 18 1.66 -13.25 7.10
CA ARG A 18 2.48 -12.44 8.00
C ARG A 18 1.85 -11.05 8.10
N ALA A 19 1.60 -10.58 9.31
CA ALA A 19 1.18 -9.21 9.58
C ALA A 19 2.37 -8.33 9.96
N GLY A 20 2.24 -7.03 9.74
CA GLY A 20 3.20 -6.00 10.14
C GLY A 20 2.56 -4.63 10.13
N GLU A 21 3.27 -3.64 10.68
CA GLU A 21 2.88 -2.24 10.72
C GLU A 21 3.81 -1.42 9.82
N LEU A 22 3.24 -0.46 9.09
CA LEU A 22 3.99 0.43 8.19
C LEU A 22 4.00 1.89 8.68
N GLY A 23 3.49 2.11 9.89
CA GLY A 23 3.31 3.42 10.48
C GLY A 23 1.87 3.91 10.34
N SER A 24 1.46 4.40 9.18
CA SER A 24 0.10 4.92 8.97
C SER A 24 -0.94 3.82 8.72
N ILE A 25 -0.53 2.70 8.15
CA ILE A 25 -1.38 1.55 7.84
C ILE A 25 -0.70 0.25 8.24
N GLY A 26 -1.48 -0.82 8.36
CA GLY A 26 -0.93 -2.16 8.51
C GLY A 26 -0.70 -2.86 7.17
N VAL A 27 -0.03 -4.00 7.21
CA VAL A 27 0.13 -4.92 6.09
C VAL A 27 -0.09 -6.37 6.52
N VAL A 28 -0.73 -7.16 5.67
CA VAL A 28 -0.79 -8.62 5.81
C VAL A 28 -0.38 -9.24 4.48
N PHE A 29 0.77 -9.89 4.46
CA PHE A 29 1.31 -10.52 3.25
C PHE A 29 0.52 -11.79 2.93
N LYS A 30 0.01 -11.89 1.70
CA LYS A 30 -0.79 -13.02 1.21
C LYS A 30 -0.04 -13.85 0.18
N LEU A 31 0.33 -13.26 -0.93
CA LEU A 31 1.16 -13.92 -1.94
C LEU A 31 2.41 -13.06 -2.21
N TRP A 32 3.55 -13.72 -2.12
CA TRP A 32 4.84 -13.09 -2.40
C TRP A 32 5.22 -13.25 -3.88
N GLY A 33 6.13 -12.44 -4.36
CA GLY A 33 6.64 -12.56 -5.72
C GLY A 33 7.16 -13.96 -6.07
N HIS A 34 7.78 -14.66 -5.12
CA HIS A 34 8.24 -16.03 -5.35
C HIS A 34 7.10 -17.05 -5.54
N ASP A 35 5.91 -16.81 -4.98
CA ASP A 35 4.73 -17.66 -5.17
C ASP A 35 4.15 -17.55 -6.58
N THR A 36 4.44 -16.45 -7.27
CA THR A 36 3.88 -16.12 -8.59
C THR A 36 4.92 -16.10 -9.71
N GLY A 37 6.16 -16.53 -9.41
CA GLY A 37 7.27 -16.42 -10.37
C GLY A 37 7.64 -14.98 -10.71
N GLY A 38 7.42 -14.03 -9.81
CA GLY A 38 7.70 -12.61 -9.99
C GLY A 38 6.61 -11.84 -10.73
N ALA A 39 5.50 -12.48 -11.10
CA ALA A 39 4.47 -11.85 -11.90
C ALA A 39 3.72 -10.76 -11.12
N LEU A 40 3.38 -11.04 -9.86
CA LEU A 40 2.70 -10.13 -8.96
C LEU A 40 2.90 -10.54 -7.50
N SER A 41 2.59 -9.64 -6.57
CA SER A 41 2.39 -9.95 -5.16
C SER A 41 1.01 -9.46 -4.70
N ILE A 42 0.51 -9.99 -3.59
CA ILE A 42 -0.78 -9.60 -3.01
C ILE A 42 -0.59 -9.38 -1.52
N VAL A 43 -1.03 -8.22 -1.06
CA VAL A 43 -1.11 -7.90 0.36
C VAL A 43 -2.52 -7.41 0.72
N GLU A 44 -2.86 -7.41 2.00
CA GLU A 44 -4.00 -6.68 2.53
C GLU A 44 -3.50 -5.53 3.37
N HIS A 45 -4.17 -4.39 3.29
CA HIS A 45 -3.91 -3.23 4.12
C HIS A 45 -5.11 -2.93 5.01
N PRO A 46 -4.99 -3.11 6.34
CA PRO A 46 -5.91 -2.51 7.28
C PRO A 46 -5.60 -1.02 7.45
N PHE A 47 -6.64 -0.19 7.44
CA PHE A 47 -6.61 1.25 7.66
C PHE A 47 -7.36 1.58 8.94
N ALA A 48 -6.69 2.09 9.96
CA ALA A 48 -7.36 2.70 11.10
C ALA A 48 -8.16 3.95 10.68
N VAL A 49 -9.05 4.42 11.53
CA VAL A 49 -9.67 5.74 11.32
C VAL A 49 -8.59 6.81 11.39
N GLY A 50 -8.60 7.76 10.46
CA GLY A 50 -7.56 8.78 10.34
C GLY A 50 -6.33 8.38 9.52
N ALA A 51 -6.18 7.10 9.15
CA ALA A 51 -5.02 6.62 8.40
C ALA A 51 -4.90 7.30 7.03
N LEU A 52 -3.69 7.73 6.71
CA LEU A 52 -3.30 8.35 5.45
C LEU A 52 -2.06 7.67 4.89
N VAL A 53 -2.10 7.30 3.61
CA VAL A 53 -0.91 7.01 2.80
C VAL A 53 -0.64 8.22 1.94
N GLU A 54 0.49 8.86 2.19
CA GLU A 54 0.87 10.15 1.62
C GLU A 54 1.06 10.11 0.10
N PRO A 55 0.99 11.27 -0.58
CA PRO A 55 1.18 11.34 -2.02
C PRO A 55 2.53 10.77 -2.45
N HIS A 56 2.49 9.75 -3.28
CA HIS A 56 3.67 9.08 -3.80
C HIS A 56 3.45 8.53 -5.22
N THR A 57 4.54 8.19 -5.88
CA THR A 57 4.57 7.63 -7.22
C THR A 57 5.40 6.36 -7.22
N HIS A 58 4.89 5.31 -7.86
CA HIS A 58 5.67 4.10 -8.16
C HIS A 58 6.30 4.24 -9.54
N THR A 59 7.61 4.02 -9.65
CA THR A 59 8.31 4.09 -10.95
C THR A 59 8.38 2.73 -11.66
N ARG A 60 8.06 1.63 -10.97
CA ARG A 60 8.27 0.26 -11.47
C ARG A 60 6.99 -0.57 -11.54
N GLU A 61 6.05 -0.35 -10.64
CA GLU A 61 4.87 -1.18 -10.43
C GLU A 61 3.58 -0.45 -10.81
N ASP A 62 2.61 -1.20 -11.31
CA ASP A 62 1.20 -0.83 -11.31
C ASP A 62 0.53 -1.50 -10.11
N GLU A 63 -0.37 -0.80 -9.46
CA GLU A 63 -1.14 -1.32 -8.34
C GLU A 63 -2.63 -1.35 -8.65
N TYR A 64 -3.30 -2.34 -8.10
CA TYR A 64 -4.73 -2.54 -8.22
C TYR A 64 -5.31 -2.78 -6.83
N SER A 65 -6.17 -1.88 -6.36
CA SER A 65 -6.78 -2.01 -5.04
C SER A 65 -8.22 -2.49 -5.14
N ILE A 66 -8.61 -3.33 -4.18
CA ILE A 66 -9.98 -3.81 -4.00
C ILE A 66 -10.37 -3.52 -2.56
N VAL A 67 -11.31 -2.61 -2.34
CA VAL A 67 -11.82 -2.32 -1.00
C VAL A 67 -12.67 -3.49 -0.53
N THR A 68 -12.36 -4.04 0.64
CA THR A 68 -13.07 -5.20 1.21
C THR A 68 -13.89 -4.87 2.44
N GLN A 69 -13.57 -3.74 3.11
CA GLN A 69 -14.28 -3.28 4.30
C GLN A 69 -14.15 -1.77 4.44
N GLY A 70 -15.19 -1.12 4.97
CA GLY A 70 -15.20 0.33 5.23
C GLY A 70 -15.17 1.14 3.93
N GLU A 71 -14.59 2.33 4.02
CA GLU A 71 -14.50 3.29 2.92
C GLU A 71 -13.07 3.80 2.78
N ILE A 72 -12.52 3.72 1.59
CA ILE A 72 -11.18 4.23 1.27
C ILE A 72 -11.29 5.31 0.21
N GLY A 73 -10.75 6.49 0.52
CA GLY A 73 -10.57 7.58 -0.41
C GLY A 73 -9.28 7.42 -1.20
N PHE A 74 -9.34 7.77 -2.48
CA PHE A 74 -8.19 7.80 -3.39
C PHE A 74 -8.17 9.12 -4.13
N ARG A 75 -6.99 9.67 -4.35
CA ARG A 75 -6.82 10.84 -5.20
C ARG A 75 -5.56 10.74 -6.04
N SER A 76 -5.71 11.10 -7.32
CA SER A 76 -4.63 11.30 -8.26
C SER A 76 -4.96 12.46 -9.17
N GLY A 77 -4.11 13.48 -9.18
CA GLY A 77 -4.38 14.74 -9.89
C GLY A 77 -5.71 15.37 -9.45
N ASP A 78 -6.59 15.62 -10.42
CA ASP A 78 -7.92 16.19 -10.20
C ASP A 78 -9.00 15.14 -9.92
N ARG A 79 -8.64 13.85 -9.95
CA ARG A 79 -9.57 12.75 -9.72
C ARG A 79 -9.54 12.34 -8.26
N GLU A 80 -10.67 12.51 -7.60
CA GLU A 80 -10.91 12.03 -6.24
C GLU A 80 -12.11 11.09 -6.24
N VAL A 81 -12.01 9.99 -5.51
CA VAL A 81 -13.10 9.02 -5.35
C VAL A 81 -13.05 8.40 -3.95
N VAL A 82 -14.21 8.11 -3.39
CA VAL A 82 -14.36 7.27 -2.20
C VAL A 82 -15.02 5.96 -2.64
N LEU A 83 -14.39 4.85 -2.29
CA LEU A 83 -14.87 3.52 -2.61
C LEU A 83 -15.23 2.77 -1.33
N GLY A 84 -16.43 2.20 -1.30
CA GLY A 84 -16.84 1.24 -0.27
C GLY A 84 -16.45 -0.19 -0.65
N ALA A 85 -16.78 -1.14 0.23
CA ALA A 85 -16.53 -2.57 0.01
C ALA A 85 -17.09 -3.06 -1.33
N GLY A 86 -16.26 -3.78 -2.10
CA GLY A 86 -16.55 -4.21 -3.47
C GLY A 86 -16.11 -3.21 -4.55
N GLY A 87 -15.54 -2.05 -4.18
CA GLY A 87 -14.97 -1.09 -5.11
C GLY A 87 -13.57 -1.49 -5.60
N TYR A 88 -13.24 -1.16 -6.85
CA TYR A 88 -11.97 -1.46 -7.51
C TYR A 88 -11.36 -0.16 -8.06
N ILE A 89 -10.05 -0.04 -7.99
CA ILE A 89 -9.31 1.07 -8.58
C ILE A 89 -7.95 0.62 -9.09
N THR A 90 -7.47 1.27 -10.14
CA THR A 90 -6.10 1.12 -10.66
C THR A 90 -5.26 2.32 -10.25
N LYS A 91 -4.00 2.08 -9.90
CA LYS A 91 -2.97 3.08 -9.62
C LYS A 91 -1.78 2.81 -10.56
N PRO A 92 -1.78 3.41 -11.75
CA PRO A 92 -0.72 3.20 -12.72
C PRO A 92 0.62 3.75 -12.24
N ARG A 93 1.71 3.08 -12.58
CA ARG A 93 3.06 3.61 -12.35
C ARG A 93 3.23 5.00 -12.99
N GLY A 94 4.05 5.84 -12.38
CA GLY A 94 4.30 7.19 -12.83
C GLY A 94 3.18 8.20 -12.51
N GLU A 95 2.08 7.77 -11.89
CA GLU A 95 0.99 8.64 -11.48
C GLU A 95 1.02 8.91 -9.98
N LEU A 96 1.14 10.19 -9.59
CA LEU A 96 1.12 10.61 -8.18
C LEU A 96 -0.25 10.34 -7.59
N HIS A 97 -0.32 9.57 -6.52
CA HIS A 97 -1.56 9.21 -5.84
C HIS A 97 -1.41 9.17 -4.32
N ALA A 98 -2.53 9.29 -3.64
CA ALA A 98 -2.68 9.09 -2.19
C ALA A 98 -3.94 8.31 -1.89
N MET A 99 -4.01 7.70 -0.71
CA MET A 99 -5.19 6.99 -0.23
C MET A 99 -5.33 7.15 1.29
N TRP A 100 -6.56 7.09 1.78
CA TRP A 100 -6.87 7.31 3.19
C TRP A 100 -8.13 6.58 3.61
N ASN A 101 -8.30 6.37 4.91
CA ASN A 101 -9.59 5.96 5.44
C ASN A 101 -10.56 7.15 5.36
N ALA A 102 -11.56 7.04 4.50
CA ALA A 102 -12.55 8.10 4.29
C ALA A 102 -13.78 7.97 5.20
N GLY A 103 -13.87 6.89 5.96
CA GLY A 103 -15.00 6.58 6.84
C GLY A 103 -14.72 6.84 8.31
N THR A 104 -15.67 6.46 9.14
CA THR A 104 -15.62 6.58 10.62
C THR A 104 -15.38 5.24 11.32
N VAL A 105 -15.10 4.19 10.55
CA VAL A 105 -14.78 2.84 11.02
C VAL A 105 -13.51 2.34 10.35
N PRO A 106 -12.82 1.34 10.91
CA PRO A 106 -11.67 0.75 10.24
C PRO A 106 -12.02 0.23 8.84
N ALA A 107 -11.14 0.48 7.89
CA ALA A 107 -11.27 0.02 6.52
C ALA A 107 -10.20 -1.03 6.18
N ARG A 108 -10.39 -1.74 5.08
CA ARG A 108 -9.44 -2.74 4.58
C ARG A 108 -9.52 -2.81 3.07
N MET A 109 -8.38 -3.01 2.44
CA MET A 109 -8.30 -3.31 1.01
C MET A 109 -7.31 -4.43 0.74
N ILE A 110 -7.47 -5.09 -0.41
CA ILE A 110 -6.47 -5.93 -1.04
C ILE A 110 -5.69 -5.06 -2.01
N GLU A 111 -4.36 -5.21 -2.01
CA GLU A 111 -3.47 -4.59 -2.98
C GLU A 111 -2.80 -5.66 -3.81
N ILE A 112 -2.96 -5.58 -5.14
CA ILE A 112 -2.27 -6.40 -6.12
C ILE A 112 -1.20 -5.54 -6.78
N ILE A 113 0.05 -5.95 -6.68
CA ILE A 113 1.23 -5.19 -7.12
C ILE A 113 1.87 -5.92 -8.31
N ARG A 114 2.07 -5.25 -9.42
CA ARG A 114 2.62 -5.86 -10.64
C ARG A 114 3.66 -4.95 -11.32
N PRO A 115 4.88 -5.48 -11.63
CA PRO A 115 5.41 -6.79 -11.21
C PRO A 115 5.57 -6.90 -9.69
N ALA A 116 5.83 -8.10 -9.19
CA ALA A 116 6.20 -8.30 -7.79
C ALA A 116 7.58 -7.71 -7.49
N GLY A 117 7.85 -7.52 -6.18
CA GLY A 117 9.12 -7.00 -5.66
C GLY A 117 8.93 -5.87 -4.68
N PHE A 118 7.93 -5.03 -4.91
CA PHE A 118 7.61 -3.89 -4.04
C PHE A 118 7.17 -4.30 -2.63
N GLU A 119 6.57 -5.48 -2.45
CA GLU A 119 6.25 -6.04 -1.14
C GLU A 119 7.48 -6.20 -0.24
N GLY A 120 8.66 -6.18 -0.83
CA GLY A 120 9.93 -6.13 -0.11
C GLY A 120 10.09 -4.86 0.74
N LEU A 121 9.64 -3.70 0.25
CA LEU A 121 9.62 -2.47 1.03
C LEU A 121 8.75 -2.63 2.28
N PHE A 122 7.53 -3.14 2.11
CA PHE A 122 6.62 -3.35 3.24
C PHE A 122 7.22 -4.28 4.28
N ARG A 123 7.90 -5.35 3.85
CA ARG A 123 8.61 -6.25 4.76
C ARG A 123 9.69 -5.53 5.55
N GLU A 124 10.55 -4.75 4.87
CA GLU A 124 11.67 -4.07 5.53
C GLU A 124 11.17 -2.98 6.50
N VAL A 125 10.13 -2.22 6.13
CA VAL A 125 9.51 -1.26 7.04
C VAL A 125 8.90 -1.95 8.24
N ALA A 126 8.14 -3.03 8.04
CA ALA A 126 7.54 -3.80 9.14
C ALA A 126 8.61 -4.39 10.08
N ASP A 127 9.72 -4.90 9.54
CA ASP A 127 10.86 -5.41 10.32
C ASP A 127 11.50 -4.29 11.15
N LEU A 128 11.65 -3.08 10.60
CA LEU A 128 12.20 -1.93 11.33
C LEU A 128 11.25 -1.47 12.46
N VAL A 129 9.96 -1.41 12.20
CA VAL A 129 8.95 -1.04 13.21
C VAL A 129 8.89 -2.08 14.34
N GLU A 130 8.98 -3.37 14.03
CA GLU A 130 8.98 -4.46 15.01
C GLU A 130 10.26 -4.47 15.86
N ALA A 131 11.40 -4.07 15.28
CA ALA A 131 12.71 -4.14 15.94
C ALA A 131 12.94 -3.03 17.00
N GLY A 132 12.16 -1.92 17.00
CA GLY A 132 12.42 -0.81 17.93
C GLY A 132 11.58 0.44 17.71
N PRO A 133 12.12 1.61 18.05
CA PRO A 133 11.41 2.87 17.86
C PRO A 133 11.14 3.11 16.37
N PRO A 134 10.12 3.91 16.04
CA PRO A 134 9.82 4.24 14.65
C PRO A 134 11.08 4.68 13.90
N PRO A 135 11.33 4.17 12.69
CA PRO A 135 12.48 4.58 11.89
C PRO A 135 12.44 6.08 11.59
N ALA A 136 13.62 6.70 11.51
CA ALA A 136 13.71 8.10 11.13
C ALA A 136 13.16 8.31 9.71
N LEU A 137 12.56 9.48 9.46
CA LEU A 137 11.99 9.84 8.18
C LEU A 137 12.96 9.65 7.01
N ASP A 138 14.20 10.16 7.14
CA ASP A 138 15.23 10.02 6.09
C ASP A 138 15.55 8.56 5.76
N THR A 139 15.44 7.67 6.76
CA THR A 139 15.61 6.22 6.55
C THR A 139 14.46 5.67 5.70
N LEU A 140 13.22 6.03 6.02
CA LEU A 140 12.04 5.60 5.26
C LEU A 140 12.06 6.13 3.82
N VAL A 141 12.38 7.40 3.62
CA VAL A 141 12.50 8.02 2.30
C VAL A 141 13.59 7.34 1.46
N THR A 142 14.76 7.11 2.05
CA THR A 142 15.87 6.43 1.37
C THR A 142 15.49 4.99 0.99
N LEU A 143 14.85 4.28 1.91
CA LEU A 143 14.40 2.91 1.67
C LEU A 143 13.34 2.88 0.56
N ALA A 144 12.32 3.73 0.64
CA ALA A 144 11.27 3.84 -0.38
C ALA A 144 11.85 4.14 -1.78
N ALA A 145 12.81 5.08 -1.86
CA ALA A 145 13.48 5.41 -3.12
C ALA A 145 14.22 4.20 -3.72
N SER A 146 14.81 3.32 -2.90
CA SER A 146 15.49 2.11 -3.37
C SER A 146 14.52 1.13 -4.05
N TYR A 147 13.24 1.16 -3.69
CA TYR A 147 12.14 0.42 -4.30
C TYR A 147 11.44 1.18 -5.43
N GLY A 148 11.90 2.38 -5.78
CA GLY A 148 11.33 3.18 -6.86
C GLY A 148 10.08 3.96 -6.46
N VAL A 149 9.90 4.24 -5.17
CA VAL A 149 8.87 5.13 -4.66
C VAL A 149 9.43 6.53 -4.50
N GLU A 150 8.71 7.50 -5.01
CA GLU A 150 9.03 8.92 -4.90
C GLU A 150 7.85 9.63 -4.24
N PHE A 151 8.10 10.31 -3.12
CA PHE A 151 7.10 11.17 -2.50
C PHE A 151 7.01 12.51 -3.23
N GLY A 152 5.81 13.04 -3.34
CA GLY A 152 5.58 14.26 -4.13
C GLY A 152 4.67 15.26 -3.43
N ASP A 153 4.89 16.55 -3.74
CA ASP A 153 4.03 17.62 -3.28
C ASP A 153 2.64 17.51 -3.91
N ALA A 154 1.60 17.62 -3.09
CA ALA A 154 0.22 17.59 -3.51
C ALA A 154 -0.52 18.79 -2.89
N PRO A 155 -0.73 19.87 -3.62
CA PRO A 155 -1.38 21.10 -3.11
C PRO A 155 -2.78 20.85 -2.51
N TRP A 156 -3.43 19.77 -2.89
CA TRP A 156 -4.74 19.37 -2.40
C TRP A 156 -4.70 18.56 -1.09
N LEU A 157 -3.52 18.12 -0.63
CA LEU A 157 -3.41 17.25 0.55
C LEU A 157 -3.94 17.91 1.83
N PRO A 158 -3.65 19.19 2.15
CA PRO A 158 -4.18 19.84 3.35
C PRO A 158 -5.71 19.85 3.42
N ASP A 159 -6.38 20.01 2.27
CA ASP A 159 -7.84 19.96 2.19
C ASP A 159 -8.39 18.55 2.48
N ILE A 160 -7.77 17.52 1.96
CA ILE A 160 -8.11 16.12 2.25
C ILE A 160 -7.95 15.82 3.74
N ILE A 161 -6.81 16.20 4.32
CA ILE A 161 -6.55 16.00 5.76
C ILE A 161 -7.63 16.68 6.61
N ALA A 162 -7.97 17.92 6.29
CA ALA A 162 -8.98 18.67 7.04
C ALA A 162 -10.38 18.06 6.90
N ARG A 163 -10.79 17.68 5.67
CA ARG A 163 -12.12 17.11 5.41
C ARG A 163 -12.35 15.76 6.07
N TYR A 164 -11.34 14.91 6.09
CA TYR A 164 -11.44 13.55 6.62
C TYR A 164 -10.85 13.39 8.02
N GLN A 165 -10.35 14.48 8.61
CA GLN A 165 -9.73 14.48 9.95
C GLN A 165 -8.62 13.42 10.05
N LEU A 166 -7.75 13.40 9.03
CA LEU A 166 -6.67 12.43 8.92
C LEU A 166 -5.53 12.77 9.89
N ASP A 167 -4.79 11.75 10.28
CA ASP A 167 -3.57 11.92 11.06
C ASP A 167 -2.56 12.79 10.30
N SER A 168 -1.73 13.53 11.05
CA SER A 168 -0.71 14.35 10.40
C SER A 168 0.23 13.49 9.59
N PRO A 169 0.62 13.95 8.37
CA PRO A 169 1.60 13.24 7.57
C PRO A 169 2.89 12.98 8.36
N MET A 170 3.51 11.86 8.10
CA MET A 170 4.85 11.55 8.65
C MET A 170 5.97 12.19 7.81
N LEU A 171 5.63 12.65 6.58
CA LEU A 171 6.55 13.22 5.60
C LEU A 171 6.38 14.73 5.44
#